data_7601780638935e15b157a5987ea26d5f
#
_entry.id   7601780638935e15b157a5987ea26d5f
#
_cell.length_a   1.000
_cell.length_b   1.000
_cell.length_c   1.000
_cell.angle_alpha   90.00
_cell.angle_beta   90.00
_cell.angle_gamma   90.00
#
_symmetry.space_group_name_H-M   'P 1'
#
loop_
_entity.id
_entity.type
_entity.pdbx_description
1 polymer ?
#
loop_
_entity_poly.entity_id
_entity_poly.type
_entity_poly.pdbx_seq_one_letter_code
_entity_poly.pdbx_strand_id
1 'polypeptide(L)'
;MYITNFTLPSFNEEFAVLYDPDGPKLGQMKRNSGNIYPFNIFPERVERKGSLSIDFTTPITILYGNNGSGKTTILNLIAEHLNAARHSAFNKSGLFYNYLELCRSELGHRCERKLMITSDDVFEHLLKERRKFDVFNEARDRYDEHISQERLRFSRERVSIDCEDPESIEAYKRRCQVMNSSNSKLIVQKMGVDKKGQSNGETAIDFFTDQIQTRGLYLIDEPENSLSPKMQQALADYLKVMTRELGCQFIIASHSPFFIGIEGATVYDLDSQIIEPCDWRELESIQVYREFFRQVEEDIYR
;
A
#
# COMPACT_ATOMS: atom_id res chain seq x y z
N MET A 1 10.00 18.43 9.32
CA MET A 1 9.84 17.05 9.81
C MET A 1 8.71 17.03 10.82
N TYR A 2 7.84 16.01 10.79
CA TYR A 2 6.70 15.82 11.70
C TYR A 2 7.08 14.96 12.88
N ILE A 3 7.93 13.93 12.63
CA ILE A 3 8.60 13.14 13.65
C ILE A 3 10.11 13.24 13.41
N THR A 4 10.88 13.42 14.47
CA THR A 4 12.35 13.55 14.41
C THR A 4 13.06 12.36 15.01
N ASN A 5 12.41 11.65 15.95
CA ASN A 5 12.96 10.46 16.58
C ASN A 5 11.84 9.52 17.01
N PHE A 6 12.15 8.21 16.98
CA PHE A 6 11.32 7.18 17.59
C PHE A 6 12.22 6.17 18.32
N THR A 7 11.96 6.00 19.60
CA THR A 7 12.77 5.14 20.49
C THR A 7 11.94 3.97 20.99
N LEU A 8 12.41 2.77 20.74
CA LEU A 8 11.88 1.52 21.29
C LEU A 8 12.44 1.28 22.71
N PRO A 9 11.73 0.55 23.56
CA PRO A 9 12.19 0.25 24.91
C PRO A 9 13.50 -0.54 24.91
N SER A 10 14.28 -0.37 25.98
CA SER A 10 15.44 -1.19 26.25
C SER A 10 15.03 -2.58 26.73
N PHE A 11 15.94 -3.54 26.63
CA PHE A 11 15.73 -4.90 27.18
C PHE A 11 15.30 -4.88 28.66
N ASN A 12 15.90 -4.01 29.45
CA ASN A 12 15.55 -3.90 30.87
C ASN A 12 14.11 -3.38 31.09
N GLU A 13 13.65 -2.43 30.28
CA GLU A 13 12.27 -1.93 30.32
C GLU A 13 11.29 -3.03 29.87
N GLU A 14 11.61 -3.76 28.81
CA GLU A 14 10.82 -4.91 28.35
C GLU A 14 10.75 -6.00 29.44
N PHE A 15 11.91 -6.33 30.01
CA PHE A 15 12.03 -7.35 31.06
C PHE A 15 11.23 -6.97 32.32
N ALA A 16 11.31 -5.72 32.76
CA ALA A 16 10.55 -5.23 33.89
C ALA A 16 9.04 -5.44 33.69
N VAL A 17 8.50 -5.13 32.49
CA VAL A 17 7.07 -5.32 32.19
C VAL A 17 6.70 -6.80 32.09
N LEU A 18 7.55 -7.63 31.46
CA LEU A 18 7.26 -9.06 31.28
C LEU A 18 7.36 -9.89 32.54
N TYR A 19 8.20 -9.49 33.52
CA TYR A 19 8.54 -10.29 34.70
C TYR A 19 8.22 -9.57 36.01
N ASP A 20 7.47 -8.46 35.99
CA ASP A 20 6.99 -7.77 37.18
C ASP A 20 6.12 -8.71 38.00
N PRO A 21 6.53 -9.08 39.26
CA PRO A 21 5.75 -9.94 40.13
C PRO A 21 4.45 -9.30 40.61
N ASP A 22 4.39 -7.95 40.66
CA ASP A 22 3.24 -7.16 41.13
C ASP A 22 2.45 -6.55 39.95
N GLY A 23 2.91 -6.76 38.72
CA GLY A 23 2.30 -6.24 37.51
C GLY A 23 0.98 -6.93 37.15
N PRO A 24 0.10 -6.27 36.42
CA PRO A 24 -1.23 -6.75 36.09
C PRO A 24 -1.19 -8.04 35.29
N LYS A 25 -1.30 -9.21 35.99
CA LYS A 25 -1.63 -10.55 35.42
C LYS A 25 -0.87 -11.00 34.16
N LEU A 26 0.27 -10.39 33.83
CA LEU A 26 1.08 -10.75 32.66
C LEU A 26 1.56 -12.21 32.74
N GLY A 27 1.88 -12.71 33.93
CA GLY A 27 2.23 -14.12 34.17
C GLY A 27 1.11 -15.09 33.79
N GLN A 28 -0.16 -14.67 33.89
CA GLN A 28 -1.31 -15.46 33.45
C GLN A 28 -1.56 -15.35 31.95
N MET A 29 -1.33 -14.18 31.35
CA MET A 29 -1.41 -13.99 29.88
C MET A 29 -0.32 -14.77 29.14
N LYS A 30 0.89 -14.84 29.70
CA LYS A 30 2.00 -15.65 29.16
C LYS A 30 1.66 -17.16 29.14
N ARG A 31 0.90 -17.65 30.11
CA ARG A 31 0.45 -19.05 30.16
C ARG A 31 -0.71 -19.35 29.21
N ASN A 32 -1.54 -18.37 28.90
CA ASN A 32 -2.78 -18.58 28.15
C ASN A 32 -2.68 -18.28 26.66
N SER A 33 -1.78 -17.39 26.19
CA SER A 33 -1.72 -17.00 24.79
C SER A 33 -0.41 -17.33 24.06
N GLY A 34 0.68 -17.55 24.77
CA GLY A 34 2.01 -17.81 24.16
C GLY A 34 2.56 -16.68 23.28
N ASN A 35 1.73 -15.68 22.94
CA ASN A 35 2.09 -14.59 22.04
C ASN A 35 2.43 -13.32 22.84
N ILE A 36 3.72 -13.03 22.91
CA ILE A 36 4.28 -11.85 23.60
C ILE A 36 4.62 -10.70 22.64
N TYR A 37 4.20 -10.79 21.37
CA TYR A 37 4.46 -9.75 20.39
C TYR A 37 3.99 -8.37 20.87
N PRO A 38 4.78 -7.28 20.72
CA PRO A 38 6.08 -7.17 20.02
C PRO A 38 7.32 -7.32 20.94
N PHE A 39 7.19 -7.78 22.17
CA PHE A 39 8.33 -8.01 23.06
C PHE A 39 9.33 -9.02 22.47
N ASN A 40 10.63 -8.83 22.78
CA ASN A 40 11.73 -9.68 22.34
C ASN A 40 11.91 -9.78 20.80
N ILE A 41 11.43 -8.82 20.01
CA ILE A 41 11.68 -8.80 18.56
C ILE A 41 13.14 -8.42 18.27
N PHE A 42 13.74 -7.59 19.11
CA PHE A 42 15.11 -7.10 18.97
C PHE A 42 16.02 -7.40 20.17
N PRO A 43 16.02 -8.64 20.75
CA PRO A 43 16.65 -8.88 22.04
C PRO A 43 18.15 -8.58 22.06
N GLU A 44 18.90 -9.08 21.09
CA GLU A 44 20.36 -8.92 21.03
C GLU A 44 20.80 -7.48 20.76
N ARG A 45 20.00 -6.73 20.02
CA ARG A 45 20.28 -5.35 19.60
C ARG A 45 20.05 -4.37 20.74
N VAL A 46 19.02 -4.63 21.53
CA VAL A 46 18.63 -3.79 22.67
C VAL A 46 19.60 -3.96 23.84
N GLU A 47 20.08 -5.16 24.12
CA GLU A 47 21.07 -5.42 25.19
C GLU A 47 22.37 -4.63 25.01
N ARG A 48 22.86 -4.48 23.78
CA ARG A 48 24.14 -3.84 23.50
C ARG A 48 24.13 -2.32 23.58
N LYS A 49 23.00 -1.68 23.30
CA LYS A 49 22.87 -0.21 23.20
C LYS A 49 21.88 0.42 24.19
N GLY A 50 21.20 -0.38 25.02
CA GLY A 50 20.09 0.09 25.87
C GLY A 50 18.79 0.15 25.09
N SER A 51 18.40 1.29 24.55
CA SER A 51 17.19 1.47 23.73
C SER A 51 17.57 1.60 22.25
N LEU A 52 16.72 1.09 21.37
CA LEU A 52 16.86 1.31 19.92
C LEU A 52 16.21 2.63 19.53
N SER A 53 17.00 3.57 19.02
CA SER A 53 16.55 4.88 18.59
C SER A 53 16.72 5.03 17.08
N ILE A 54 15.66 5.48 16.40
CA ILE A 54 15.64 5.77 14.97
C ILE A 54 15.49 7.28 14.80
N ASP A 55 16.52 7.93 14.26
CA ASP A 55 16.53 9.36 14.00
C ASP A 55 16.09 9.66 12.59
N PHE A 56 15.02 10.40 12.44
CA PHE A 56 14.52 10.83 11.13
C PHE A 56 15.20 12.14 10.75
N THR A 57 16.38 12.06 10.13
CA THR A 57 17.20 13.23 9.77
C THR A 57 16.82 13.81 8.41
N THR A 58 16.20 13.00 7.55
CA THR A 58 15.74 13.39 6.21
C THR A 58 14.24 13.15 6.07
N PRO A 59 13.57 13.85 5.12
CA PRO A 59 12.14 13.66 4.91
C PRO A 59 11.74 12.25 4.42
N ILE A 60 12.65 11.50 3.86
CA ILE A 60 12.42 10.09 3.46
C ILE A 60 13.37 9.20 4.26
N THR A 61 12.80 8.27 5.01
CA THR A 61 13.56 7.26 5.76
C THR A 61 13.13 5.88 5.29
N ILE A 62 14.10 5.03 4.98
CA ILE A 62 13.89 3.66 4.55
C ILE A 62 14.32 2.71 5.67
N LEU A 63 13.41 1.85 6.09
CA LEU A 63 13.68 0.71 6.95
C LEU A 63 13.92 -0.50 6.05
N TYR A 64 15.17 -0.86 5.86
CA TYR A 64 15.60 -2.03 5.09
C TYR A 64 15.78 -3.23 6.01
N GLY A 65 15.63 -4.43 5.45
CA GLY A 65 15.91 -5.71 6.12
C GLY A 65 15.14 -6.85 5.48
N ASN A 66 15.53 -8.07 5.78
CA ASN A 66 14.89 -9.29 5.30
C ASN A 66 13.50 -9.49 5.93
N ASN A 67 12.78 -10.49 5.44
CA ASN A 67 11.51 -10.89 6.04
C ASN A 67 11.72 -11.32 7.49
N GLY A 68 10.92 -10.75 8.40
CA GLY A 68 11.06 -10.99 9.84
C GLY A 68 12.04 -10.07 10.56
N SER A 69 12.70 -9.13 9.89
CA SER A 69 13.64 -8.16 10.54
C SER A 69 12.95 -7.13 11.46
N GLY A 70 11.61 -7.07 11.44
CA GLY A 70 10.83 -6.16 12.29
C GLY A 70 10.40 -4.86 11.62
N LYS A 71 10.57 -4.66 10.31
CA LYS A 71 10.15 -3.47 9.56
C LYS A 71 8.69 -3.09 9.82
N THR A 72 7.79 -4.01 9.49
CA THR A 72 6.33 -3.84 9.69
C THR A 72 5.98 -3.59 11.16
N THR A 73 6.72 -4.21 12.10
CA THR A 73 6.50 -4.00 13.52
C THR A 73 6.83 -2.57 13.93
N ILE A 74 7.97 -2.04 13.51
CA ILE A 74 8.37 -0.65 13.79
C ILE A 74 7.35 0.31 13.18
N LEU A 75 6.93 0.10 11.92
CA LEU A 75 5.91 0.94 11.29
C LEU A 75 4.58 0.89 12.06
N ASN A 76 4.12 -0.28 12.50
CA ASN A 76 2.92 -0.42 13.28
C ASN A 76 3.02 0.29 14.64
N LEU A 77 4.16 0.20 15.32
CA LEU A 77 4.40 0.90 16.57
C LEU A 77 4.37 2.42 16.38
N ILE A 78 5.03 2.95 15.36
CA ILE A 78 5.01 4.38 15.02
C ILE A 78 3.57 4.81 14.68
N ALA A 79 2.85 4.04 13.85
CA ALA A 79 1.49 4.35 13.44
C ALA A 79 0.53 4.45 14.62
N GLU A 80 0.55 3.46 15.52
CA GLU A 80 -0.32 3.45 16.70
C GLU A 80 0.09 4.53 17.72
N HIS A 81 1.39 4.71 17.95
CA HIS A 81 1.89 5.74 18.88
C HIS A 81 1.50 7.16 18.43
N LEU A 82 1.49 7.40 17.13
CA LEU A 82 1.12 8.69 16.55
C LEU A 82 -0.36 8.81 16.18
N ASN A 83 -1.18 7.78 16.43
CA ASN A 83 -2.57 7.70 15.99
C ASN A 83 -2.72 7.97 14.49
N ALA A 84 -1.91 7.32 13.66
CA ALA A 84 -2.03 7.41 12.21
C ALA A 84 -3.28 6.66 11.74
N ALA A 85 -3.98 7.24 10.75
CA ALA A 85 -5.09 6.57 10.10
C ALA A 85 -4.57 5.34 9.33
N ARG A 86 -5.40 4.30 9.25
CA ARG A 86 -5.10 3.07 8.49
C ARG A 86 -6.39 2.41 8.02
N HIS A 87 -6.30 1.68 6.94
CA HIS A 87 -7.45 0.93 6.40
C HIS A 87 -7.43 -0.53 6.85
N SER A 88 -6.28 -1.19 6.74
CA SER A 88 -6.11 -2.58 7.11
C SER A 88 -5.86 -2.77 8.60
N ALA A 89 -6.45 -3.83 9.15
CA ALA A 89 -6.12 -4.29 10.49
C ALA A 89 -4.71 -4.93 10.51
N PHE A 90 -4.06 -4.93 11.66
CA PHE A 90 -2.79 -5.62 11.83
C PHE A 90 -2.83 -6.53 13.07
N ASN A 91 -1.92 -7.50 13.12
CA ASN A 91 -1.84 -8.41 14.23
C ASN A 91 -1.42 -7.71 15.52
N LYS A 92 -2.26 -7.79 16.55
CA LYS A 92 -1.99 -7.29 17.90
C LYS A 92 -2.02 -8.45 18.88
N SER A 93 -1.05 -8.50 19.78
CA SER A 93 -1.18 -9.32 20.98
C SER A 93 -1.92 -8.56 22.07
N GLY A 94 -2.31 -9.25 23.12
CA GLY A 94 -2.84 -8.59 24.33
C GLY A 94 -1.82 -7.65 25.03
N LEU A 95 -0.54 -7.76 24.68
CA LEU A 95 0.55 -7.00 25.27
C LEU A 95 1.04 -5.83 24.37
N PHE A 96 0.46 -5.68 23.20
CA PHE A 96 0.91 -4.67 22.24
C PHE A 96 0.90 -3.25 22.80
N TYR A 97 -0.17 -2.87 23.50
CA TYR A 97 -0.29 -1.53 24.07
C TYR A 97 0.63 -1.31 25.27
N ASN A 98 0.89 -2.35 26.07
CA ASN A 98 1.90 -2.26 27.13
C ASN A 98 3.29 -1.97 26.59
N TYR A 99 3.64 -2.57 25.45
CA TYR A 99 4.88 -2.26 24.76
C TYR A 99 4.88 -0.84 24.19
N LEU A 100 3.77 -0.42 23.60
CA LEU A 100 3.61 0.90 23.00
C LEU A 100 3.78 2.03 24.02
N GLU A 101 3.33 1.83 25.26
CA GLU A 101 3.51 2.78 26.37
C GLU A 101 4.99 2.98 26.75
N LEU A 102 5.86 2.01 26.47
CA LEU A 102 7.30 2.12 26.69
C LEU A 102 8.01 2.85 25.54
N CYS A 103 7.39 2.92 24.38
CA CYS A 103 7.95 3.63 23.24
C CYS A 103 7.90 5.16 23.45
N ARG A 104 8.89 5.85 22.90
CA ARG A 104 9.00 7.30 22.99
C ARG A 104 9.16 7.89 21.60
N SER A 105 8.67 9.11 21.40
CA SER A 105 8.87 9.83 20.14
C SER A 105 9.14 11.30 20.38
N GLU A 106 9.96 11.88 19.52
CA GLU A 106 10.15 13.31 19.44
C GLU A 106 9.44 13.84 18.19
N LEU A 107 8.58 14.82 18.42
CA LEU A 107 7.79 15.44 17.36
C LEU A 107 8.37 16.80 16.99
N GLY A 108 8.43 17.06 15.69
CA GLY A 108 8.80 18.36 15.15
C GLY A 108 7.56 19.25 14.93
N HIS A 109 7.26 19.53 13.67
CA HIS A 109 6.10 20.36 13.34
C HIS A 109 4.78 19.60 13.49
N ARG A 110 3.70 20.34 13.74
CA ARG A 110 2.35 19.76 13.78
C ARG A 110 2.02 19.10 12.43
N CYS A 111 1.57 17.87 12.49
CA CYS A 111 1.15 17.08 11.34
C CYS A 111 -0.39 17.02 11.30
N GLU A 112 -0.98 17.46 10.19
CA GLU A 112 -2.43 17.43 10.00
C GLU A 112 -2.93 16.06 9.55
N ARG A 113 -2.14 15.37 8.73
CA ARG A 113 -2.46 14.05 8.21
C ARG A 113 -1.34 13.06 8.52
N LYS A 114 -1.72 11.96 9.15
CA LYS A 114 -0.84 10.82 9.39
C LYS A 114 -1.57 9.59 8.84
N LEU A 115 -0.93 8.87 7.93
CA LEU A 115 -1.54 7.74 7.25
C LEU A 115 -0.54 6.59 7.15
N MET A 116 -0.99 5.39 7.46
CA MET A 116 -0.28 4.16 7.16
C MET A 116 -0.92 3.50 5.95
N ILE A 117 -0.10 3.13 4.98
CA ILE A 117 -0.46 2.42 3.76
C ILE A 117 0.32 1.10 3.76
N THR A 118 -0.39 -0.01 3.64
CA THR A 118 0.19 -1.34 3.59
C THR A 118 0.01 -1.98 2.21
N SER A 119 0.79 -2.99 1.92
CA SER A 119 0.59 -3.81 0.71
C SER A 119 -0.82 -4.43 0.64
N ASP A 120 -1.41 -4.76 1.79
CA ASP A 120 -2.79 -5.27 1.86
C ASP A 120 -3.82 -4.24 1.41
N ASP A 121 -3.64 -2.95 1.76
CA ASP A 121 -4.52 -1.86 1.31
C ASP A 121 -4.52 -1.74 -0.22
N VAL A 122 -3.32 -1.81 -0.83
CA VAL A 122 -3.16 -1.80 -2.29
C VAL A 122 -3.84 -3.00 -2.92
N PHE A 123 -3.63 -4.19 -2.34
CA PHE A 123 -4.22 -5.42 -2.84
C PHE A 123 -5.75 -5.42 -2.76
N GLU A 124 -6.32 -4.96 -1.64
CA GLU A 124 -7.78 -4.79 -1.51
C GLU A 124 -8.33 -3.80 -2.54
N HIS A 125 -7.64 -2.69 -2.77
CA HIS A 125 -8.03 -1.73 -3.80
C HIS A 125 -8.05 -2.37 -5.19
N LEU A 126 -6.99 -3.10 -5.55
CA LEU A 126 -6.92 -3.83 -6.82
C LEU A 126 -8.06 -4.83 -6.99
N LEU A 127 -8.41 -5.57 -5.94
CA LEU A 127 -9.54 -6.51 -5.97
C LEU A 127 -10.88 -5.79 -6.13
N LYS A 128 -11.08 -4.64 -5.49
CA LYS A 128 -12.29 -3.83 -5.64
C LYS A 128 -12.44 -3.32 -7.07
N GLU A 129 -11.37 -2.80 -7.67
CA GLU A 129 -11.39 -2.30 -9.05
C GLU A 129 -11.65 -3.44 -10.06
N ARG A 130 -11.03 -4.62 -9.89
CA ARG A 130 -11.33 -5.80 -10.70
C ARG A 130 -12.80 -6.21 -10.61
N ARG A 131 -13.37 -6.29 -9.40
CA ARG A 131 -14.80 -6.64 -9.23
C ARG A 131 -15.72 -5.64 -9.92
N LYS A 132 -15.41 -4.33 -9.86
CA LYS A 132 -16.17 -3.31 -10.59
C LYS A 132 -16.12 -3.55 -12.09
N PHE A 133 -14.93 -3.88 -12.62
CA PHE A 133 -14.74 -4.19 -14.02
C PHE A 133 -15.51 -5.45 -14.45
N ASP A 134 -15.47 -6.52 -13.65
CA ASP A 134 -16.19 -7.76 -13.92
C ASP A 134 -17.71 -7.53 -13.95
N VAL A 135 -18.24 -6.81 -12.95
CA VAL A 135 -19.67 -6.45 -12.89
C VAL A 135 -20.08 -5.60 -14.10
N PHE A 136 -19.22 -4.66 -14.52
CA PHE A 136 -19.46 -3.84 -15.70
C PHE A 136 -19.49 -4.68 -16.98
N ASN A 137 -18.54 -5.61 -17.15
CA ASN A 137 -18.48 -6.49 -18.31
C ASN A 137 -19.70 -7.43 -18.36
N GLU A 138 -20.09 -8.04 -17.25
CA GLU A 138 -21.30 -8.87 -17.18
C GLU A 138 -22.57 -8.07 -17.54
N ALA A 139 -22.66 -6.83 -17.09
CA ALA A 139 -23.79 -5.95 -17.42
C ALA A 139 -23.77 -5.59 -18.92
N ARG A 140 -22.59 -5.34 -19.48
CA ARG A 140 -22.37 -5.08 -20.89
C ARG A 140 -22.78 -6.26 -21.76
N ASP A 141 -22.34 -7.46 -21.41
CA ASP A 141 -22.63 -8.68 -22.16
C ASP A 141 -24.14 -9.00 -22.13
N ARG A 142 -24.79 -8.87 -20.97
CA ARG A 142 -26.25 -9.00 -20.85
C ARG A 142 -26.99 -7.99 -21.73
N TYR A 143 -26.50 -6.75 -21.80
CA TYR A 143 -27.11 -5.72 -22.63
C TYR A 143 -26.90 -5.97 -24.13
N ASP A 144 -25.70 -6.49 -24.51
CA ASP A 144 -25.41 -6.91 -25.90
C ASP A 144 -26.32 -8.05 -26.35
N GLU A 145 -26.52 -9.05 -25.51
CA GLU A 145 -27.49 -10.14 -25.76
C GLU A 145 -28.92 -9.60 -25.93
N HIS A 146 -29.32 -8.69 -25.05
CA HIS A 146 -30.67 -8.06 -25.14
C HIS A 146 -30.86 -7.30 -26.46
N ILE A 147 -29.88 -6.47 -26.87
CA ILE A 147 -29.91 -5.77 -28.17
C ILE A 147 -30.01 -6.77 -29.33
N SER A 148 -29.26 -7.86 -29.25
CA SER A 148 -29.23 -8.89 -30.28
C SER A 148 -30.60 -9.59 -30.40
N GLN A 149 -31.24 -9.87 -29.29
CA GLN A 149 -32.61 -10.43 -29.24
C GLN A 149 -33.65 -9.44 -29.76
N GLU A 150 -33.57 -8.14 -29.34
CA GLU A 150 -34.47 -7.09 -29.88
C GLU A 150 -34.33 -6.98 -31.41
N ARG A 151 -33.08 -7.01 -31.91
CA ARG A 151 -32.80 -6.93 -33.36
C ARG A 151 -33.41 -8.10 -34.11
N LEU A 152 -33.24 -9.31 -33.58
CA LEU A 152 -33.87 -10.51 -34.16
C LEU A 152 -35.38 -10.44 -34.16
N ARG A 153 -35.98 -9.95 -33.09
CA ARG A 153 -37.43 -9.72 -32.98
C ARG A 153 -37.85 -8.70 -34.01
N PHE A 154 -37.24 -7.52 -34.07
CA PHE A 154 -37.59 -6.45 -35.02
C PHE A 154 -37.41 -6.84 -36.49
N SER A 155 -36.50 -7.78 -36.79
CA SER A 155 -36.34 -8.31 -38.16
C SER A 155 -37.49 -9.21 -38.60
N ARG A 156 -38.21 -9.83 -37.67
CA ARG A 156 -39.31 -10.79 -37.94
C ARG A 156 -40.69 -10.12 -37.90
N GLU A 157 -40.86 -9.08 -37.11
CA GLU A 157 -42.14 -8.41 -36.92
C GLU A 157 -42.35 -7.28 -37.93
N ARG A 158 -43.55 -7.26 -38.55
CA ARG A 158 -44.02 -6.09 -39.30
C ARG A 158 -44.70 -5.14 -38.32
N VAL A 159 -44.17 -3.94 -38.16
CA VAL A 159 -44.74 -2.91 -37.28
C VAL A 159 -45.51 -1.91 -38.11
N SER A 160 -46.77 -1.74 -37.80
CA SER A 160 -47.58 -0.60 -38.24
C SER A 160 -47.41 0.53 -37.22
N ILE A 161 -47.27 1.77 -37.71
CA ILE A 161 -47.16 2.94 -36.82
C ILE A 161 -48.57 3.53 -36.70
N ASP A 162 -49.01 3.69 -35.43
CA ASP A 162 -50.12 4.55 -35.10
C ASP A 162 -49.55 5.93 -34.69
N CYS A 163 -49.80 6.94 -35.52
CA CYS A 163 -49.25 8.29 -35.31
C CYS A 163 -49.99 9.06 -34.21
N GLU A 164 -51.15 8.56 -33.76
CA GLU A 164 -51.95 9.17 -32.68
C GLU A 164 -51.56 8.57 -31.30
N ASP A 165 -50.85 7.41 -31.29
CA ASP A 165 -50.41 6.74 -30.07
C ASP A 165 -48.92 7.04 -29.76
N PRO A 166 -48.63 7.79 -28.69
CA PRO A 166 -47.25 8.11 -28.29
C PRO A 166 -46.38 6.87 -28.03
N GLU A 167 -46.95 5.77 -27.50
CA GLU A 167 -46.21 4.53 -27.23
C GLU A 167 -45.80 3.84 -28.54
N SER A 168 -46.68 3.85 -29.57
CA SER A 168 -46.37 3.33 -30.90
C SER A 168 -45.24 4.08 -31.55
N ILE A 169 -45.22 5.41 -31.42
CA ILE A 169 -44.12 6.27 -31.94
C ILE A 169 -42.80 5.97 -31.24
N GLU A 170 -42.79 5.79 -29.94
CA GLU A 170 -41.59 5.52 -29.15
C GLU A 170 -41.03 4.12 -29.45
N ALA A 171 -41.89 3.13 -29.57
CA ALA A 171 -41.49 1.78 -29.99
C ALA A 171 -40.83 1.76 -31.38
N TYR A 172 -41.39 2.55 -32.34
CA TYR A 172 -40.82 2.68 -33.66
C TYR A 172 -39.47 3.39 -33.64
N LYS A 173 -39.30 4.46 -32.84
CA LYS A 173 -38.02 5.14 -32.65
C LYS A 173 -36.96 4.18 -32.10
N ARG A 174 -37.35 3.39 -31.10
CA ARG A 174 -36.46 2.36 -30.51
C ARG A 174 -36.03 1.35 -31.58
N ARG A 175 -36.95 0.85 -32.37
CA ARG A 175 -36.66 -0.07 -33.48
C ARG A 175 -35.66 0.54 -34.47
N CYS A 176 -35.88 1.77 -34.93
CA CYS A 176 -34.97 2.46 -35.83
C CYS A 176 -33.58 2.61 -35.22
N GLN A 177 -33.52 2.96 -33.95
CA GLN A 177 -32.25 3.10 -33.24
C GLN A 177 -31.47 1.77 -33.18
N VAL A 178 -32.18 0.66 -32.80
CA VAL A 178 -31.55 -0.68 -32.68
C VAL A 178 -31.13 -1.21 -34.06
N MET A 179 -31.95 -1.02 -35.10
CA MET A 179 -31.64 -1.53 -36.44
C MET A 179 -30.55 -0.74 -37.18
N ASN A 180 -30.44 0.57 -36.92
CA ASN A 180 -29.49 1.47 -37.62
C ASN A 180 -28.20 1.77 -36.85
N SER A 181 -28.06 1.26 -35.63
CA SER A 181 -26.83 1.47 -34.81
C SER A 181 -26.13 0.15 -34.58
N SER A 182 -24.78 0.18 -34.45
CA SER A 182 -24.04 -1.00 -33.99
C SER A 182 -24.30 -1.27 -32.50
N ASN A 183 -24.17 -2.53 -32.07
CA ASN A 183 -24.32 -2.89 -30.66
C ASN A 183 -23.36 -2.06 -29.79
N SER A 184 -22.09 -1.94 -30.21
CA SER A 184 -21.08 -1.13 -29.50
C SER A 184 -21.53 0.32 -29.30
N LYS A 185 -22.16 0.95 -30.31
CA LYS A 185 -22.66 2.32 -30.19
C LYS A 185 -23.80 2.44 -29.19
N LEU A 186 -24.69 1.46 -29.17
CA LEU A 186 -25.85 1.42 -28.24
C LEU A 186 -25.35 1.15 -26.79
N ILE A 187 -24.35 0.27 -26.62
CA ILE A 187 -23.72 -0.02 -25.32
C ILE A 187 -23.06 1.25 -24.77
N VAL A 188 -22.23 1.91 -25.57
CA VAL A 188 -21.55 3.16 -25.16
C VAL A 188 -22.56 4.25 -24.80
N GLN A 189 -23.63 4.37 -25.55
CA GLN A 189 -24.68 5.37 -25.29
C GLN A 189 -25.40 5.13 -23.96
N LYS A 190 -25.61 3.86 -23.57
CA LYS A 190 -26.32 3.50 -22.34
C LYS A 190 -25.41 3.39 -21.12
N MET A 191 -24.21 2.87 -21.28
CA MET A 191 -23.30 2.49 -20.18
C MET A 191 -22.06 3.38 -20.09
N GLY A 192 -21.84 4.23 -21.10
CA GLY A 192 -20.62 5.04 -21.21
C GLY A 192 -19.48 4.32 -21.92
N VAL A 193 -18.38 5.02 -22.05
CA VAL A 193 -17.15 4.49 -22.66
C VAL A 193 -16.49 3.53 -21.65
N ASP A 194 -16.13 2.35 -22.13
CA ASP A 194 -15.34 1.39 -21.37
C ASP A 194 -14.05 2.06 -20.88
N LYS A 195 -13.85 2.12 -19.58
CA LYS A 195 -12.53 2.43 -19.05
C LYS A 195 -11.66 1.23 -19.44
N LYS A 196 -10.77 1.40 -20.42
CA LYS A 196 -9.77 0.38 -20.76
C LYS A 196 -9.21 -0.18 -19.47
N GLY A 197 -9.25 -1.50 -19.30
CA GLY A 197 -8.70 -2.15 -18.13
C GLY A 197 -7.27 -1.67 -17.91
N GLN A 198 -7.05 -0.88 -16.87
CA GLN A 198 -5.71 -0.45 -16.45
C GLN A 198 -4.94 -1.68 -16.01
N SER A 199 -3.64 -1.69 -16.23
CA SER A 199 -2.79 -2.73 -15.66
C SER A 199 -2.81 -2.63 -14.12
N ASN A 200 -2.63 -3.75 -13.42
CA ASN A 200 -2.61 -3.74 -11.95
C ASN A 200 -1.61 -2.72 -11.38
N GLY A 201 -0.48 -2.54 -12.06
CA GLY A 201 0.54 -1.57 -11.65
C GLY A 201 0.07 -0.11 -11.79
N GLU A 202 -0.65 0.23 -12.85
CA GLU A 202 -1.23 1.58 -13.03
C GLU A 202 -2.29 1.85 -11.96
N THR A 203 -3.18 0.91 -11.72
CA THR A 203 -4.19 1.01 -10.67
C THR A 203 -3.57 1.14 -9.27
N ALA A 204 -2.44 0.46 -9.01
CA ALA A 204 -1.72 0.59 -7.74
C ALA A 204 -1.07 1.98 -7.59
N ILE A 205 -0.48 2.54 -8.66
CA ILE A 205 0.05 3.92 -8.62
C ILE A 205 -1.06 4.93 -8.40
N ASP A 206 -2.21 4.78 -9.06
CA ASP A 206 -3.38 5.64 -8.87
C ASP A 206 -3.82 5.61 -7.39
N PHE A 207 -3.82 4.43 -6.76
CA PHE A 207 -4.11 4.31 -5.34
C PHE A 207 -3.15 5.14 -4.48
N PHE A 208 -1.84 5.02 -4.67
CA PHE A 208 -0.86 5.81 -3.91
C PHE A 208 -1.04 7.31 -4.15
N THR A 209 -1.27 7.73 -5.39
CA THR A 209 -1.47 9.15 -5.71
C THR A 209 -2.77 9.71 -5.12
N ASP A 210 -3.81 8.90 -5.02
CA ASP A 210 -5.07 9.27 -4.36
C ASP A 210 -4.92 9.36 -2.84
N GLN A 211 -4.10 8.50 -2.24
CA GLN A 211 -3.87 8.52 -0.80
C GLN A 211 -2.89 9.63 -0.36
N ILE A 212 -1.88 9.94 -1.19
CA ILE A 212 -0.79 10.88 -0.86
C ILE A 212 -1.03 12.20 -1.62
N GLN A 213 -2.00 12.99 -1.18
CA GLN A 213 -2.37 14.24 -1.84
C GLN A 213 -1.99 15.48 -1.07
N THR A 214 -1.76 15.37 0.24
CA THR A 214 -1.63 16.52 1.12
C THR A 214 -0.37 16.41 1.97
N ARG A 215 0.04 17.56 2.51
CA ARG A 215 1.10 17.67 3.49
C ARG A 215 0.84 16.74 4.69
N GLY A 216 1.78 15.85 4.99
CA GLY A 216 1.57 14.85 6.04
C GLY A 216 2.74 13.89 6.28
N LEU A 217 2.55 13.03 7.28
CA LEU A 217 3.41 11.88 7.58
C LEU A 217 2.78 10.63 7.02
N TYR A 218 3.51 9.93 6.18
CA TYR A 218 3.08 8.70 5.53
C TYR A 218 4.02 7.55 5.89
N LEU A 219 3.44 6.49 6.41
CA LEU A 219 4.10 5.23 6.73
C LEU A 219 3.72 4.24 5.63
N ILE A 220 4.69 3.67 4.92
CA ILE A 220 4.42 2.79 3.78
C ILE A 220 5.12 1.46 4.00
N ASP A 221 4.34 0.37 3.97
CA ASP A 221 4.86 -0.98 4.21
C ASP A 221 4.84 -1.80 2.91
N GLU A 222 6.03 -2.19 2.46
CA GLU A 222 6.30 -3.03 1.29
C GLU A 222 5.54 -2.61 0.02
N PRO A 223 5.68 -1.35 -0.43
CA PRO A 223 4.96 -0.87 -1.62
C PRO A 223 5.31 -1.63 -2.90
N GLU A 224 6.46 -2.29 -2.93
CA GLU A 224 6.93 -3.09 -4.06
C GLU A 224 6.08 -4.32 -4.38
N ASN A 225 5.36 -4.89 -3.42
CA ASN A 225 4.65 -6.16 -3.58
C ASN A 225 3.57 -6.15 -4.69
N SER A 226 3.06 -4.97 -5.03
CA SER A 226 2.03 -4.79 -6.06
C SER A 226 2.53 -4.06 -7.31
N LEU A 227 3.82 -3.73 -7.39
CA LEU A 227 4.39 -2.87 -8.41
C LEU A 227 5.46 -3.56 -9.25
N SER A 228 5.40 -3.39 -10.57
CA SER A 228 6.52 -3.74 -11.45
C SER A 228 7.71 -2.79 -11.21
N PRO A 229 8.96 -3.18 -11.57
CA PRO A 229 10.14 -2.33 -11.41
C PRO A 229 9.97 -0.90 -11.93
N LYS A 230 9.36 -0.75 -13.11
CA LYS A 230 9.07 0.56 -13.71
C LYS A 230 8.11 1.38 -12.84
N MET A 231 7.10 0.74 -12.24
CA MET A 231 6.14 1.40 -11.37
C MET A 231 6.73 1.74 -10.00
N GLN A 232 7.62 0.89 -9.48
CA GLN A 232 8.36 1.19 -8.25
C GLN A 232 9.21 2.46 -8.43
N GLN A 233 9.91 2.59 -9.58
CA GLN A 233 10.66 3.79 -9.90
C GLN A 233 9.75 5.02 -10.02
N ALA A 234 8.61 4.90 -10.72
CA ALA A 234 7.65 6.00 -10.85
C ALA A 234 7.09 6.45 -9.48
N LEU A 235 6.79 5.50 -8.58
CA LEU A 235 6.37 5.82 -7.22
C LEU A 235 7.49 6.49 -6.43
N ALA A 236 8.72 6.00 -6.49
CA ALA A 236 9.86 6.62 -5.84
C ALA A 236 10.07 8.07 -6.28
N ASP A 237 9.94 8.35 -7.58
CA ASP A 237 10.02 9.70 -8.12
C ASP A 237 8.86 10.58 -7.65
N TYR A 238 7.64 10.03 -7.60
CA TYR A 238 6.48 10.73 -7.04
C TYR A 238 6.69 11.11 -5.57
N LEU A 239 7.17 10.20 -4.73
CA LEU A 239 7.44 10.47 -3.31
C LEU A 239 8.48 11.59 -3.12
N LYS A 240 9.53 11.63 -3.95
CA LYS A 240 10.50 12.74 -3.96
C LYS A 240 9.84 14.09 -4.28
N VAL A 241 8.95 14.12 -5.27
CA VAL A 241 8.20 15.33 -5.61
C VAL A 241 7.32 15.78 -4.46
N MET A 242 6.55 14.85 -3.85
CA MET A 242 5.67 15.15 -2.71
C MET A 242 6.43 15.67 -1.49
N THR A 243 7.65 15.16 -1.28
CA THR A 243 8.54 15.66 -0.23
C THR A 243 8.96 17.11 -0.51
N ARG A 244 9.39 17.41 -1.73
CA ARG A 244 9.91 18.72 -2.11
C ARG A 244 8.82 19.79 -2.21
N GLU A 245 7.71 19.46 -2.89
CA GLU A 245 6.67 20.44 -3.21
C GLU A 245 5.66 20.63 -2.06
N LEU A 246 5.32 19.55 -1.35
CA LEU A 246 4.32 19.58 -0.28
C LEU A 246 4.92 19.46 1.13
N GLY A 247 6.22 19.16 1.26
CA GLY A 247 6.85 18.94 2.55
C GLY A 247 6.32 17.70 3.27
N CYS A 248 5.97 16.65 2.52
CA CYS A 248 5.62 15.35 3.09
C CYS A 248 6.83 14.69 3.75
N GLN A 249 6.57 13.87 4.76
CA GLN A 249 7.57 12.99 5.38
C GLN A 249 7.13 11.55 5.16
N PHE A 250 8.08 10.70 4.74
CA PHE A 250 7.85 9.29 4.47
C PHE A 250 8.74 8.41 5.34
N ILE A 251 8.16 7.37 5.93
CA ILE A 251 8.90 6.27 6.56
C ILE A 251 8.45 5.00 5.82
N ILE A 252 9.37 4.35 5.12
CA ILE A 252 9.06 3.28 4.18
C ILE A 252 9.79 2.01 4.60
N ALA A 253 9.07 0.95 4.86
CA ALA A 253 9.64 -0.38 4.98
C ALA A 253 9.73 -1.00 3.57
N SER A 254 10.92 -1.35 3.12
CA SER A 254 11.14 -1.88 1.79
C SER A 254 12.42 -2.68 1.66
N HIS A 255 12.42 -3.66 0.77
CA HIS A 255 13.61 -4.37 0.32
C HIS A 255 13.93 -4.09 -1.17
N SER A 256 13.15 -3.23 -1.81
CA SER A 256 13.32 -2.88 -3.22
C SER A 256 14.48 -1.89 -3.44
N PRO A 257 15.38 -2.17 -4.39
CA PRO A 257 16.47 -1.27 -4.73
C PRO A 257 15.99 0.11 -5.21
N PHE A 258 14.78 0.21 -5.76
CA PHE A 258 14.21 1.47 -6.24
C PHE A 258 13.85 2.43 -5.11
N PHE A 259 13.35 1.91 -3.98
CA PHE A 259 13.08 2.74 -2.80
C PHE A 259 14.33 2.96 -1.96
N ILE A 260 15.16 1.93 -1.77
CA ILE A 260 16.42 2.02 -1.03
C ILE A 260 17.38 3.05 -1.66
N GLY A 261 17.41 3.11 -3.00
CA GLY A 261 18.27 4.03 -3.77
C GLY A 261 17.68 5.44 -3.96
N ILE A 262 16.61 5.83 -3.25
CA ILE A 262 16.08 7.20 -3.34
C ILE A 262 17.15 8.19 -2.87
N GLU A 263 17.51 9.12 -3.74
CA GLU A 263 18.51 10.15 -3.44
C GLU A 263 18.08 11.03 -2.27
N GLY A 264 18.96 11.18 -1.29
CA GLY A 264 18.69 11.97 -0.09
C GLY A 264 17.84 11.26 0.97
N ALA A 265 17.49 9.98 0.79
CA ALA A 265 16.87 9.19 1.83
C ALA A 265 17.90 8.69 2.86
N THR A 266 17.49 8.60 4.12
CA THR A 266 18.23 7.92 5.17
C THR A 266 17.82 6.46 5.20
N VAL A 267 18.77 5.53 5.15
CA VAL A 267 18.51 4.09 5.16
C VAL A 267 19.01 3.48 6.48
N TYR A 268 18.16 2.68 7.12
CA TYR A 268 18.47 1.88 8.29
C TYR A 268 18.41 0.40 7.94
N ASP A 269 19.51 -0.31 8.17
CA ASP A 269 19.57 -1.77 8.03
C ASP A 269 19.13 -2.44 9.33
N LEU A 270 17.95 -3.03 9.32
CA LEU A 270 17.40 -3.75 10.48
C LEU A 270 17.96 -5.16 10.64
N ASP A 271 18.72 -5.70 9.70
CA ASP A 271 19.43 -6.97 9.84
C ASP A 271 20.81 -6.79 10.50
N SER A 272 21.32 -5.57 10.50
CA SER A 272 22.59 -5.24 11.16
C SER A 272 22.48 -5.38 12.68
N GLN A 273 23.58 -5.78 13.32
CA GLN A 273 23.69 -5.82 14.79
C GLN A 273 23.58 -4.41 15.40
N ILE A 274 24.01 -3.39 14.68
CA ILE A 274 23.93 -1.99 15.06
C ILE A 274 23.04 -1.29 14.06
N ILE A 275 21.88 -0.82 14.53
CA ILE A 275 20.91 -0.12 13.68
C ILE A 275 21.27 1.37 13.68
N GLU A 276 21.97 1.78 12.64
CA GLU A 276 22.41 3.15 12.38
C GLU A 276 22.20 3.47 10.89
N PRO A 277 22.13 4.77 10.51
CA PRO A 277 22.13 5.14 9.10
C PRO A 277 23.32 4.52 8.35
N CYS A 278 23.04 3.86 7.24
CA CYS A 278 24.05 3.16 6.45
C CYS A 278 24.05 3.63 4.98
N ASP A 279 25.15 3.40 4.29
CA ASP A 279 25.18 3.56 2.83
C ASP A 279 24.44 2.36 2.20
N TRP A 280 23.35 2.66 1.53
CA TRP A 280 22.52 1.65 0.86
C TRP A 280 23.30 0.81 -0.15
N ARG A 281 24.41 1.35 -0.70
CA ARG A 281 25.26 0.64 -1.67
C ARG A 281 26.00 -0.53 -1.05
N GLU A 282 26.16 -0.54 0.28
CA GLU A 282 26.87 -1.59 1.03
C GLU A 282 25.93 -2.70 1.51
N LEU A 283 24.62 -2.54 1.34
CA LEU A 283 23.62 -3.54 1.71
C LEU A 283 23.83 -4.85 0.93
N GLU A 284 23.72 -5.97 1.62
CA GLU A 284 23.96 -7.30 1.06
C GLU A 284 23.13 -7.55 -0.21
N SER A 285 21.83 -7.25 -0.17
CA SER A 285 20.94 -7.45 -1.34
C SER A 285 21.39 -6.63 -2.55
N ILE A 286 21.86 -5.39 -2.33
CA ILE A 286 22.33 -4.52 -3.40
C ILE A 286 23.63 -5.06 -3.99
N GLN A 287 24.54 -5.59 -3.16
CA GLN A 287 25.78 -6.24 -3.63
C GLN A 287 25.46 -7.49 -4.46
N VAL A 288 24.47 -8.29 -4.04
CA VAL A 288 24.00 -9.48 -4.80
C VAL A 288 23.46 -9.06 -6.17
N TYR A 289 22.61 -8.03 -6.24
CA TYR A 289 22.09 -7.52 -7.52
C TYR A 289 23.23 -7.01 -8.42
N ARG A 290 24.16 -6.26 -7.86
CA ARG A 290 25.31 -5.71 -8.61
C ARG A 290 26.16 -6.83 -9.21
N GLU A 291 26.48 -7.86 -8.42
CA GLU A 291 27.26 -8.98 -8.88
C GLU A 291 26.54 -9.78 -9.96
N PHE A 292 25.23 -10.04 -9.77
CA PHE A 292 24.40 -10.73 -10.76
C PHE A 292 24.40 -10.00 -12.12
N PHE A 293 24.13 -8.69 -12.12
CA PHE A 293 24.11 -7.92 -13.38
C PHE A 293 25.48 -7.85 -14.04
N ARG A 294 26.57 -7.74 -13.26
CA ARG A 294 27.93 -7.79 -13.78
C ARG A 294 28.21 -9.10 -14.52
N GLN A 295 27.82 -10.24 -13.96
CA GLN A 295 27.98 -11.56 -14.58
C GLN A 295 27.17 -11.67 -15.87
N VAL A 296 25.91 -11.22 -15.86
CA VAL A 296 25.07 -11.24 -17.07
C VAL A 296 25.65 -10.36 -18.17
N GLU A 297 26.17 -9.18 -17.86
CA GLU A 297 26.84 -8.31 -18.85
C GLU A 297 28.07 -9.00 -19.45
N GLU A 298 28.92 -9.61 -18.64
CA GLU A 298 30.09 -10.35 -19.11
C GLU A 298 29.72 -11.52 -20.05
N ASP A 299 28.61 -12.20 -19.79
CA ASP A 299 28.14 -13.32 -20.61
C ASP A 299 27.51 -12.85 -21.96
N ILE A 300 26.93 -11.65 -22.01
CA ILE A 300 26.37 -11.08 -23.25
C ILE A 300 27.48 -10.65 -24.22
N TYR A 301 28.65 -10.27 -23.70
CA TYR A 301 29.78 -9.79 -24.51
C TYR A 301 30.82 -10.87 -24.82
N ARG A 302 30.58 -12.11 -24.43
CA ARG A 302 31.33 -13.31 -24.87
C ARG A 302 30.70 -13.99 -26.09
#